data_42b0b2142486ecb8a3c542d789a99d3d
#
_entry.id   42b0b2142486ecb8a3c542d789a99d3d
#
_cell.length_a   1.000
_cell.length_b   1.000
_cell.length_c   1.000
_cell.angle_alpha   90.00
_cell.angle_beta   90.00
_cell.angle_gamma   90.00
#
_symmetry.space_group_name_H-M   'P 1'
#
loop_
_entity.id
_entity.type
_entity.pdbx_description
1 polymer ?
#
loop_
_entity_poly.entity_id
_entity_poly.type
_entity_poly.pdbx_seq_one_letter_code
_entity_poly.pdbx_strand_id
1 'polypeptide(L)'
;MNHYPWYEVLSHYHRACLSKTNDTCAIVFDIDGTLIDPRVMQLVVLKAYDQVHETSWFHDKGLNDLTIYEMYIRQQLLEWVIPATEIDHICEFYYENHWSEQTVLETAMLYPELSDLMKQLFDCSQTDVFFCTGRPEFMRELTIANLHKILPSYKDQITNYNLHMNSRDWEYVVQEKRRSMEQLISRNNVIAFVDNEPSNLIGLTFLPKSCLLVHADTTYKAYQEMPERCLQMSNYINYRPLVDAVS
;
A
#
# COMPACT_ATOMS: atom_id res chain seq x y z
N MET A 1 26.21 -8.68 -3.54
CA MET A 1 25.62 -7.85 -2.45
C MET A 1 24.30 -8.48 -2.10
N ASN A 2 24.06 -8.81 -0.83
CA ASN A 2 22.77 -9.31 -0.42
C ASN A 2 21.78 -8.14 -0.45
N HIS A 3 20.82 -8.19 -1.35
CA HIS A 3 19.70 -7.26 -1.39
C HIS A 3 18.65 -7.81 -0.41
N TYR A 4 18.43 -7.10 0.69
CA TYR A 4 17.34 -7.40 1.60
C TYR A 4 16.06 -6.71 1.10
N PRO A 5 14.92 -7.41 1.07
CA PRO A 5 13.66 -6.78 0.72
C PRO A 5 13.28 -5.70 1.76
N TRP A 6 12.51 -4.69 1.34
CA TRP A 6 12.20 -3.53 2.16
C TRP A 6 11.56 -3.91 3.52
N TYR A 7 10.74 -4.94 3.55
CA TYR A 7 10.05 -5.39 4.77
C TYR A 7 11.02 -6.01 5.79
N GLU A 8 12.07 -6.67 5.36
CA GLU A 8 13.13 -7.15 6.26
C GLU A 8 13.94 -5.98 6.83
N VAL A 9 14.23 -4.97 6.01
CA VAL A 9 14.91 -3.75 6.46
C VAL A 9 14.07 -3.00 7.46
N LEU A 10 12.76 -2.86 7.21
CA LEU A 10 11.84 -2.22 8.14
C LEU A 10 11.74 -3.00 9.46
N SER A 11 11.65 -4.33 9.40
CA SER A 11 11.66 -5.20 10.58
C SER A 11 12.91 -5.00 11.43
N HIS A 12 14.08 -4.92 10.79
CA HIS A 12 15.35 -4.67 11.49
C HIS A 12 15.40 -3.26 12.08
N TYR A 13 15.01 -2.24 11.33
CA TYR A 13 14.95 -0.85 11.79
C TYR A 13 14.03 -0.68 12.99
N HIS A 14 12.85 -1.27 12.96
CA HIS A 14 11.89 -1.29 14.06
C HIS A 14 12.51 -1.85 15.35
N ARG A 15 13.12 -3.05 15.29
CA ARG A 15 13.79 -3.65 16.45
C ARG A 15 14.90 -2.76 16.99
N ALA A 16 15.65 -2.15 16.11
CA ALA A 16 16.74 -1.26 16.52
C ALA A 16 16.22 0.05 17.15
N CYS A 17 15.09 0.58 16.72
CA CYS A 17 14.43 1.71 17.38
C CYS A 17 13.98 1.34 18.80
N LEU A 18 13.30 0.21 18.97
CA LEU A 18 12.84 -0.26 20.29
C LEU A 18 13.97 -0.49 21.28
N SER A 19 15.14 -0.93 20.81
CA SER A 19 16.29 -1.17 21.70
C SER A 19 16.87 0.10 22.33
N LYS A 20 16.53 1.29 21.78
CA LYS A 20 17.08 2.59 22.23
C LYS A 20 16.15 3.42 23.09
N THR A 21 14.88 3.10 23.10
CA THR A 21 13.87 3.86 23.85
C THR A 21 12.86 2.91 24.47
N ASN A 22 12.33 3.31 25.63
CA ASN A 22 11.18 2.65 26.23
C ASN A 22 9.85 3.25 25.72
N ASP A 23 9.90 4.23 24.82
CA ASP A 23 8.71 4.88 24.28
C ASP A 23 8.07 4.01 23.19
N THR A 24 6.75 4.09 23.10
CA THR A 24 6.01 3.48 21.99
C THR A 24 6.40 4.15 20.68
N CYS A 25 6.63 3.36 19.66
CA CYS A 25 6.85 3.83 18.30
C CYS A 25 5.62 3.55 17.42
N ALA A 26 5.45 4.34 16.38
CA ALA A 26 4.38 4.17 15.40
C ALA A 26 4.96 3.90 14.00
N ILE A 27 4.30 2.99 13.27
CA ILE A 27 4.57 2.73 11.86
C ILE A 27 3.28 2.92 11.08
N VAL A 28 3.37 3.63 9.96
CA VAL A 28 2.21 3.96 9.13
C VAL A 28 2.34 3.26 7.79
N PHE A 29 1.29 2.55 7.38
CA PHE A 29 1.22 1.87 6.09
C PHE A 29 0.13 2.47 5.22
N ASP A 30 0.42 2.61 3.94
CA ASP A 30 -0.61 2.62 2.93
C ASP A 30 -1.24 1.22 2.80
N ILE A 31 -2.38 1.11 2.11
CA ILE A 31 -3.14 -0.15 2.02
C ILE A 31 -2.97 -0.79 0.64
N ASP A 32 -3.48 -0.15 -0.41
CA ASP A 32 -3.56 -0.73 -1.74
C ASP A 32 -2.21 -0.67 -2.46
N GLY A 33 -1.74 -1.81 -2.94
CA GLY A 33 -0.39 -1.92 -3.51
C GLY A 33 0.73 -1.96 -2.46
N THR A 34 0.44 -1.70 -1.19
CA THR A 34 1.39 -1.74 -0.07
C THR A 34 1.18 -2.97 0.81
N LEU A 35 -0.01 -3.15 1.34
CA LEU A 35 -0.40 -4.31 2.14
C LEU A 35 -1.24 -5.30 1.34
N ILE A 36 -2.20 -4.78 0.59
CA ILE A 36 -3.13 -5.56 -0.24
C ILE A 36 -2.61 -5.59 -1.68
N ASP A 37 -2.58 -6.78 -2.27
CA ASP A 37 -2.29 -6.95 -3.69
C ASP A 37 -3.52 -6.58 -4.54
N PRO A 38 -3.56 -5.40 -5.16
CA PRO A 38 -4.71 -4.95 -5.93
C PRO A 38 -4.87 -5.70 -7.26
N ARG A 39 -3.83 -6.43 -7.72
CA ARG A 39 -3.90 -7.21 -8.97
C ARG A 39 -4.95 -8.29 -8.92
N VAL A 40 -5.21 -8.86 -7.74
CA VAL A 40 -6.27 -9.86 -7.57
C VAL A 40 -7.63 -9.25 -7.92
N MET A 41 -7.90 -8.06 -7.39
CA MET A 41 -9.11 -7.31 -7.65
C MET A 41 -9.23 -6.91 -9.13
N GLN A 42 -8.17 -6.37 -9.71
CA GLN A 42 -8.11 -6.03 -11.13
C GLN A 42 -8.46 -7.23 -12.01
N LEU A 43 -7.80 -8.38 -11.77
CA LEU A 43 -7.98 -9.57 -12.59
C LEU A 43 -9.38 -10.15 -12.48
N VAL A 44 -9.96 -10.15 -11.27
CA VAL A 44 -11.34 -10.62 -11.03
C VAL A 44 -12.34 -9.77 -11.82
N VAL A 45 -12.20 -8.45 -11.77
CA VAL A 45 -13.11 -7.54 -12.50
C VAL A 45 -12.96 -7.70 -14.01
N LEU A 46 -11.74 -7.81 -14.52
CA LEU A 46 -11.50 -7.99 -15.95
C LEU A 46 -12.05 -9.34 -16.47
N LYS A 47 -11.88 -10.42 -15.70
CA LYS A 47 -12.46 -11.72 -16.06
C LYS A 47 -13.98 -11.74 -15.94
N ALA A 48 -14.54 -10.96 -15.01
CA ALA A 48 -15.99 -10.77 -14.95
C ALA A 48 -16.54 -10.03 -16.18
N TYR A 49 -15.79 -9.07 -16.73
CA TYR A 49 -16.12 -8.46 -18.01
C TYR A 49 -16.25 -9.49 -19.12
N ASP A 50 -15.25 -10.39 -19.27
CA ASP A 50 -15.30 -11.47 -20.27
C ASP A 50 -16.55 -12.34 -20.12
N GLN A 51 -16.95 -12.66 -18.89
CA GLN A 51 -18.14 -13.47 -18.62
C GLN A 51 -19.44 -12.75 -18.99
N VAL A 52 -19.55 -11.46 -18.65
CA VAL A 52 -20.77 -10.64 -18.89
C VAL A 52 -20.94 -10.34 -20.38
N HIS A 53 -19.85 -10.08 -21.08
CA HIS A 53 -19.86 -9.66 -22.48
C HIS A 53 -19.53 -10.78 -23.48
N GLU A 54 -19.42 -12.04 -23.00
CA GLU A 54 -19.11 -13.22 -23.81
C GLU A 54 -17.82 -13.05 -24.65
N THR A 55 -16.82 -12.35 -24.05
CA THR A 55 -15.50 -12.15 -24.66
C THR A 55 -14.46 -13.08 -24.06
N SER A 56 -13.21 -12.99 -24.51
CA SER A 56 -12.10 -13.80 -23.99
C SER A 56 -10.79 -13.00 -23.89
N TRP A 57 -10.87 -11.69 -23.73
CA TRP A 57 -9.71 -10.80 -23.68
C TRP A 57 -8.77 -11.09 -22.53
N PHE A 58 -9.33 -11.57 -21.38
CA PHE A 58 -8.61 -11.73 -20.12
C PHE A 58 -8.53 -13.18 -19.65
N HIS A 59 -9.02 -14.13 -20.46
CA HIS A 59 -9.09 -15.56 -20.12
C HIS A 59 -7.72 -16.12 -19.72
N ASP A 60 -6.68 -15.82 -20.50
CA ASP A 60 -5.30 -16.29 -20.33
C ASP A 60 -4.45 -15.39 -19.43
N LYS A 61 -4.97 -14.27 -18.96
CA LYS A 61 -4.23 -13.34 -18.11
C LYS A 61 -4.13 -13.82 -16.67
N GLY A 62 -2.96 -13.61 -16.08
CA GLY A 62 -2.65 -13.89 -14.68
C GLY A 62 -2.13 -12.67 -13.95
N LEU A 63 -1.88 -12.81 -12.65
CA LEU A 63 -1.39 -11.69 -11.81
C LEU A 63 -0.09 -11.08 -12.33
N ASN A 64 0.80 -11.90 -12.91
CA ASN A 64 2.10 -11.43 -13.40
C ASN A 64 2.01 -10.61 -14.69
N ASP A 65 0.86 -10.63 -15.37
CA ASP A 65 0.61 -9.80 -16.55
C ASP A 65 0.20 -8.38 -16.19
N LEU A 66 -0.21 -8.15 -14.92
CA LEU A 66 -0.58 -6.84 -14.38
C LEU A 66 0.67 -6.14 -13.84
N THR A 67 1.09 -5.06 -14.49
CA THR A 67 2.33 -4.33 -14.17
C THR A 67 2.11 -2.84 -13.93
N ILE A 68 0.85 -2.39 -13.99
CA ILE A 68 0.45 -0.99 -13.90
C ILE A 68 -0.50 -0.80 -12.72
N TYR A 69 -0.42 0.36 -12.05
CA TYR A 69 -1.33 0.70 -10.96
C TYR A 69 -2.79 0.60 -11.37
N GLU A 70 -3.65 0.14 -10.47
CA GLU A 70 -5.06 -0.14 -10.70
C GLU A 70 -5.84 1.05 -11.29
N MET A 71 -5.46 2.28 -10.94
CA MET A 71 -6.09 3.49 -11.48
C MET A 71 -5.74 3.77 -12.94
N TYR A 72 -4.73 3.11 -13.49
CA TYR A 72 -4.27 3.28 -14.87
C TYR A 72 -4.63 2.08 -15.76
N ILE A 73 -5.74 1.41 -15.48
CA ILE A 73 -6.17 0.21 -16.22
C ILE A 73 -6.21 0.43 -17.74
N ARG A 74 -6.58 1.63 -18.20
CA ARG A 74 -6.56 1.99 -19.64
C ARG A 74 -5.19 1.76 -20.26
N GLN A 75 -4.11 2.12 -19.56
CA GLN A 75 -2.75 1.94 -20.04
C GLN A 75 -2.41 0.43 -20.13
N GLN A 76 -2.85 -0.36 -19.16
CA GLN A 76 -2.66 -1.81 -19.18
C GLN A 76 -3.37 -2.46 -20.37
N LEU A 77 -4.61 -2.01 -20.69
CA LEU A 77 -5.36 -2.50 -21.83
C LEU A 77 -4.67 -2.15 -23.18
N LEU A 78 -4.08 -0.96 -23.26
CA LEU A 78 -3.28 -0.57 -24.43
C LEU A 78 -2.02 -1.44 -24.58
N GLU A 79 -1.31 -1.74 -23.50
CA GLU A 79 -0.15 -2.64 -23.53
C GLU A 79 -0.53 -4.07 -23.94
N TRP A 80 -1.73 -4.51 -23.61
CA TRP A 80 -2.27 -5.80 -24.04
C TRP A 80 -2.85 -5.78 -25.46
N VAL A 81 -2.74 -4.65 -26.15
CA VAL A 81 -3.20 -4.47 -27.53
C VAL A 81 -4.71 -4.76 -27.69
N ILE A 82 -5.50 -4.42 -26.68
CA ILE A 82 -6.97 -4.48 -26.76
C ILE A 82 -7.44 -3.47 -27.80
N PRO A 83 -8.42 -3.81 -28.67
CA PRO A 83 -8.95 -2.88 -29.68
C PRO A 83 -9.47 -1.59 -29.04
N ALA A 84 -9.14 -0.45 -29.63
CA ALA A 84 -9.52 0.86 -29.08
C ALA A 84 -11.05 1.01 -28.92
N THR A 85 -11.85 0.34 -29.74
CA THR A 85 -13.32 0.32 -29.64
C THR A 85 -13.83 -0.36 -28.39
N GLU A 86 -13.04 -1.27 -27.79
CA GLU A 86 -13.41 -2.03 -26.59
C GLU A 86 -12.93 -1.36 -25.30
N ILE A 87 -11.83 -0.61 -25.38
CA ILE A 87 -11.16 -0.06 -24.20
C ILE A 87 -12.10 0.81 -23.35
N ASP A 88 -12.92 1.64 -23.97
CA ASP A 88 -13.83 2.53 -23.24
C ASP A 88 -14.88 1.74 -22.47
N HIS A 89 -15.48 0.72 -23.08
CA HIS A 89 -16.45 -0.16 -22.42
C HIS A 89 -15.83 -0.97 -21.27
N ILE A 90 -14.60 -1.49 -21.50
CA ILE A 90 -13.88 -2.22 -20.45
C ILE A 90 -13.55 -1.30 -19.27
N CYS A 91 -13.09 -0.07 -19.54
CA CYS A 91 -12.78 0.91 -18.49
C CYS A 91 -14.03 1.30 -17.70
N GLU A 92 -15.16 1.55 -18.36
CA GLU A 92 -16.43 1.86 -17.70
C GLU A 92 -16.84 0.73 -16.76
N PHE A 93 -16.92 -0.50 -17.26
CA PHE A 93 -17.23 -1.69 -16.45
C PHE A 93 -16.24 -1.86 -15.29
N TYR A 94 -14.95 -1.66 -15.56
CA TYR A 94 -13.90 -1.79 -14.55
C TYR A 94 -14.10 -0.79 -13.41
N TYR A 95 -14.27 0.49 -13.70
CA TYR A 95 -14.42 1.52 -12.65
C TYR A 95 -15.73 1.40 -11.87
N GLU A 96 -16.81 0.89 -12.49
CA GLU A 96 -18.06 0.60 -11.79
C GLU A 96 -17.94 -0.55 -10.80
N ASN A 97 -17.11 -1.55 -11.09
CA ASN A 97 -17.07 -2.81 -10.33
C ASN A 97 -15.83 -2.94 -9.43
N HIS A 98 -14.73 -2.22 -9.72
CA HIS A 98 -13.46 -2.37 -9.02
C HIS A 98 -13.58 -2.06 -7.52
N TRP A 99 -14.27 -0.99 -7.16
CA TRP A 99 -14.49 -0.58 -5.78
C TRP A 99 -15.85 -1.00 -5.21
N SER A 100 -16.54 -1.96 -5.84
CA SER A 100 -17.75 -2.52 -5.25
C SER A 100 -17.43 -3.25 -3.94
N GLU A 101 -18.38 -3.22 -2.98
CA GLU A 101 -18.23 -3.90 -1.69
C GLU A 101 -17.87 -5.38 -1.88
N GLN A 102 -18.57 -6.05 -2.78
CA GLN A 102 -18.32 -7.45 -3.09
C GLN A 102 -16.89 -7.66 -3.57
N THR A 103 -16.43 -6.91 -4.57
CA THR A 103 -15.08 -7.06 -5.14
C THR A 103 -14.02 -6.80 -4.08
N VAL A 104 -14.13 -5.70 -3.32
CA VAL A 104 -13.17 -5.33 -2.28
C VAL A 104 -13.06 -6.42 -1.21
N LEU A 105 -14.19 -6.97 -0.75
CA LEU A 105 -14.18 -8.01 0.29
C LEU A 105 -13.74 -9.37 -0.24
N GLU A 106 -14.18 -9.77 -1.42
CA GLU A 106 -13.84 -11.10 -1.96
C GLU A 106 -12.39 -11.23 -2.34
N THR A 107 -11.78 -10.16 -2.86
CA THR A 107 -10.42 -10.16 -3.41
C THR A 107 -9.32 -9.72 -2.44
N ALA A 108 -9.68 -9.30 -1.23
CA ALA A 108 -8.71 -8.86 -0.22
C ALA A 108 -7.66 -9.95 0.07
N MET A 109 -6.42 -9.67 -0.26
CA MET A 109 -5.29 -10.56 -0.03
C MET A 109 -4.06 -9.75 0.39
N LEU A 110 -3.54 -10.08 1.59
CA LEU A 110 -2.27 -9.55 2.06
C LEU A 110 -1.15 -10.09 1.16
N TYR A 111 -0.17 -9.26 0.83
CA TYR A 111 1.06 -9.79 0.24
C TYR A 111 1.67 -10.82 1.19
N PRO A 112 1.89 -12.08 0.75
CA PRO A 112 2.27 -13.19 1.63
C PRO A 112 3.56 -12.92 2.42
N GLU A 113 4.51 -12.23 1.81
CA GLU A 113 5.81 -11.87 2.39
C GLU A 113 5.70 -10.90 3.58
N LEU A 114 4.57 -10.22 3.75
CA LEU A 114 4.36 -9.27 4.85
C LEU A 114 3.81 -9.92 6.11
N SER A 115 3.42 -11.20 6.07
CA SER A 115 2.79 -11.86 7.21
C SER A 115 3.64 -11.82 8.48
N ASP A 116 4.94 -12.10 8.36
CA ASP A 116 5.86 -12.09 9.50
C ASP A 116 6.13 -10.68 10.03
N LEU A 117 6.23 -9.69 9.13
CA LEU A 117 6.37 -8.29 9.53
C LEU A 117 5.13 -7.83 10.31
N MET A 118 3.93 -8.05 9.78
CA MET A 118 2.69 -7.63 10.45
C MET A 118 2.54 -8.32 11.81
N LYS A 119 2.84 -9.62 11.88
CA LYS A 119 2.88 -10.34 13.15
C LYS A 119 3.86 -9.70 14.15
N GLN A 120 5.10 -9.42 13.74
CA GLN A 120 6.09 -8.76 14.59
C GLN A 120 5.59 -7.42 15.14
N LEU A 121 4.97 -6.61 14.29
CA LEU A 121 4.52 -5.27 14.66
C LEU A 121 3.32 -5.31 15.62
N PHE A 122 2.30 -6.10 15.32
CA PHE A 122 1.10 -6.19 16.13
C PHE A 122 1.29 -6.94 17.46
N ASP A 123 2.20 -7.92 17.53
CA ASP A 123 2.51 -8.63 18.76
C ASP A 123 3.40 -7.79 19.71
N CYS A 124 3.95 -6.67 19.22
CA CYS A 124 4.81 -5.81 20.03
C CYS A 124 4.00 -4.74 20.76
N SER A 125 3.91 -4.81 22.09
CA SER A 125 3.17 -3.85 22.92
C SER A 125 3.72 -2.42 22.91
N GLN A 126 4.91 -2.19 22.37
CA GLN A 126 5.54 -0.88 22.22
C GLN A 126 5.40 -0.35 20.77
N THR A 127 4.48 -0.91 19.99
CA THR A 127 4.29 -0.52 18.60
C THR A 127 2.84 -0.24 18.29
N ASP A 128 2.57 0.94 17.75
CA ASP A 128 1.28 1.30 17.18
C ASP A 128 1.36 1.19 15.66
N VAL A 129 0.44 0.45 15.07
CA VAL A 129 0.31 0.35 13.60
C VAL A 129 -0.84 1.23 13.14
N PHE A 130 -0.53 2.15 12.23
CA PHE A 130 -1.52 3.02 11.59
C PHE A 130 -1.63 2.72 10.10
N PHE A 131 -2.80 3.00 9.54
CA PHE A 131 -3.09 2.91 8.13
C PHE A 131 -3.46 4.28 7.59
N CYS A 132 -2.89 4.66 6.43
CA CYS A 132 -3.14 5.95 5.80
C CYS A 132 -3.35 5.74 4.30
N THR A 133 -4.61 5.74 3.86
CA THR A 133 -5.01 5.33 2.52
C THR A 133 -5.58 6.47 1.69
N GLY A 134 -5.47 6.35 0.36
CA GLY A 134 -6.19 7.19 -0.60
C GLY A 134 -7.68 6.89 -0.71
N ARG A 135 -8.17 5.78 -0.12
CA ARG A 135 -9.59 5.44 -0.15
C ARG A 135 -10.42 6.53 0.55
N PRO A 136 -11.57 6.93 -0.03
CA PRO A 136 -12.41 7.99 0.52
C PRO A 136 -13.11 7.57 1.81
N GLU A 137 -13.50 8.58 2.59
CA GLU A 137 -14.12 8.41 3.92
C GLU A 137 -15.38 7.53 3.89
N PHE A 138 -16.19 7.59 2.83
CA PHE A 138 -17.39 6.76 2.72
C PHE A 138 -17.10 5.26 2.63
N MET A 139 -15.85 4.86 2.34
CA MET A 139 -15.39 3.47 2.33
C MET A 139 -14.82 3.00 3.67
N ARG A 140 -14.91 3.78 4.74
CA ARG A 140 -14.25 3.48 6.03
C ARG A 140 -14.62 2.10 6.57
N GLU A 141 -15.91 1.81 6.72
CA GLU A 141 -16.38 0.54 7.26
C GLU A 141 -15.96 -0.65 6.38
N LEU A 142 -16.04 -0.47 5.06
CA LEU A 142 -15.57 -1.46 4.10
C LEU A 142 -14.05 -1.68 4.20
N THR A 143 -13.29 -0.61 4.41
CA THR A 143 -11.83 -0.70 4.57
C THR A 143 -11.44 -1.40 5.87
N ILE A 144 -12.15 -1.14 6.98
CA ILE A 144 -11.96 -1.87 8.24
C ILE A 144 -12.27 -3.37 8.05
N ALA A 145 -13.40 -3.71 7.42
CA ALA A 145 -13.76 -5.08 7.13
C ALA A 145 -12.71 -5.79 6.25
N ASN A 146 -12.16 -5.06 5.29
CA ASN A 146 -11.09 -5.53 4.41
C ASN A 146 -9.80 -5.83 5.20
N LEU A 147 -9.37 -4.90 6.07
CA LEU A 147 -8.21 -5.10 6.97
C LEU A 147 -8.44 -6.26 7.94
N HIS A 148 -9.64 -6.39 8.51
CA HIS A 148 -10.00 -7.50 9.38
C HIS A 148 -9.95 -8.86 8.67
N LYS A 149 -10.23 -8.88 7.36
CA LYS A 149 -10.13 -10.11 6.55
C LYS A 149 -8.68 -10.53 6.35
N ILE A 150 -7.79 -9.58 6.02
CA ILE A 150 -6.38 -9.89 5.75
C ILE A 150 -5.53 -10.05 7.02
N LEU A 151 -5.98 -9.49 8.15
CA LEU A 151 -5.30 -9.52 9.45
C LEU A 151 -6.24 -10.02 10.56
N PRO A 152 -6.79 -11.24 10.44
CA PRO A 152 -7.89 -11.71 11.29
C PRO A 152 -7.51 -11.85 12.78
N SER A 153 -6.24 -12.09 13.09
CA SER A 153 -5.74 -12.21 14.46
C SER A 153 -5.66 -10.86 15.20
N TYR A 154 -5.77 -9.74 14.49
CA TYR A 154 -5.54 -8.39 15.03
C TYR A 154 -6.77 -7.47 14.91
N LYS A 155 -7.98 -8.04 14.72
CA LYS A 155 -9.23 -7.30 14.57
C LYS A 155 -9.48 -6.29 15.68
N ASP A 156 -9.20 -6.69 16.92
CA ASP A 156 -9.42 -5.82 18.10
C ASP A 156 -8.45 -4.64 18.17
N GLN A 157 -7.31 -4.75 17.46
CA GLN A 157 -6.30 -3.68 17.37
C GLN A 157 -6.53 -2.77 16.15
N ILE A 158 -7.31 -3.21 15.17
CA ILE A 158 -7.61 -2.47 13.93
C ILE A 158 -8.98 -1.81 14.08
N THR A 159 -8.98 -0.51 14.35
CA THR A 159 -10.18 0.27 14.66
C THR A 159 -10.18 1.59 13.89
N ASN A 160 -11.23 2.39 14.09
CA ASN A 160 -11.30 3.74 13.54
C ASN A 160 -10.15 4.66 14.00
N TYR A 161 -9.54 4.37 15.16
CA TYR A 161 -8.47 5.18 15.74
C TYR A 161 -7.20 5.16 14.89
N ASN A 162 -6.86 4.01 14.34
CA ASN A 162 -5.63 3.84 13.60
C ASN A 162 -5.79 3.84 12.06
N LEU A 163 -6.99 4.21 11.56
CA LEU A 163 -7.27 4.31 10.13
C LEU A 163 -7.52 5.76 9.70
N HIS A 164 -6.64 6.28 8.84
CA HIS A 164 -6.72 7.60 8.23
C HIS A 164 -7.14 7.47 6.77
N MET A 165 -8.35 7.97 6.48
CA MET A 165 -8.96 7.94 5.17
C MET A 165 -8.79 9.27 4.45
N ASN A 166 -8.98 9.27 3.12
CA ASN A 166 -9.06 10.49 2.34
C ASN A 166 -10.40 11.19 2.57
N SER A 167 -10.37 12.42 3.08
CA SER A 167 -11.57 13.22 3.34
C SER A 167 -12.15 13.91 2.11
N ARG A 168 -11.48 13.79 0.95
CA ARG A 168 -11.81 14.47 -0.31
C ARG A 168 -12.10 13.51 -1.46
N ASP A 169 -12.88 12.49 -1.16
CA ASP A 169 -13.16 11.40 -2.10
C ASP A 169 -11.85 10.83 -2.69
N TRP A 170 -11.76 10.69 -4.00
CA TRP A 170 -10.56 10.19 -4.68
C TRP A 170 -9.56 11.29 -5.07
N GLU A 171 -9.85 12.53 -4.68
CA GLU A 171 -9.01 13.67 -5.04
C GLU A 171 -7.98 13.99 -3.93
N TYR A 172 -6.92 14.69 -4.31
CA TYR A 172 -5.92 15.25 -3.40
C TYR A 172 -5.25 14.24 -2.46
N VAL A 173 -5.08 12.98 -2.90
CA VAL A 173 -4.55 11.88 -2.08
C VAL A 173 -3.23 12.26 -1.40
N VAL A 174 -2.28 12.85 -2.14
CA VAL A 174 -0.96 13.26 -1.60
C VAL A 174 -1.13 14.29 -0.47
N GLN A 175 -2.01 15.29 -0.66
CA GLN A 175 -2.25 16.34 0.33
C GLN A 175 -2.95 15.79 1.58
N GLU A 176 -3.91 14.88 1.42
CA GLU A 176 -4.63 14.27 2.54
C GLU A 176 -3.73 13.30 3.32
N LYS A 177 -2.90 12.51 2.66
CA LYS A 177 -1.87 11.69 3.31
C LYS A 177 -0.87 12.58 4.08
N ARG A 178 -0.44 13.69 3.49
CA ARG A 178 0.41 14.66 4.17
C ARG A 178 -0.24 15.20 5.44
N ARG A 179 -1.50 15.65 5.36
CA ARG A 179 -2.27 16.16 6.51
C ARG A 179 -2.40 15.11 7.62
N SER A 180 -2.71 13.87 7.25
CA SER A 180 -2.79 12.76 8.20
C SER A 180 -1.45 12.53 8.90
N MET A 181 -0.34 12.58 8.15
CA MET A 181 0.99 12.42 8.71
C MET A 181 1.39 13.57 9.62
N GLU A 182 1.06 14.83 9.28
CA GLU A 182 1.26 15.99 10.18
C GLU A 182 0.54 15.82 11.51
N GLN A 183 -0.68 15.26 11.51
CA GLN A 183 -1.43 14.95 12.72
C GLN A 183 -0.80 13.79 13.50
N LEU A 184 -0.39 12.73 12.82
CA LEU A 184 0.20 11.55 13.45
C LEU A 184 1.52 11.87 14.15
N ILE A 185 2.45 12.58 13.50
CA ILE A 185 3.74 12.92 14.07
C ILE A 185 3.64 13.92 15.24
N SER A 186 2.55 14.67 15.32
CA SER A 186 2.31 15.59 16.45
C SER A 186 1.94 14.88 17.73
N ARG A 187 1.53 13.61 17.66
CA ARG A 187 1.00 12.82 18.79
C ARG A 187 1.75 11.51 19.03
N ASN A 188 2.47 11.03 18.04
CA ASN A 188 3.11 9.72 18.05
C ASN A 188 4.57 9.84 17.59
N ASN A 189 5.41 8.96 18.14
CA ASN A 189 6.77 8.79 17.64
C ASN A 189 6.75 7.92 16.35
N VAL A 190 6.42 8.54 15.22
CA VAL A 190 6.36 7.84 13.93
C VAL A 190 7.77 7.59 13.42
N ILE A 191 8.16 6.32 13.35
CA ILE A 191 9.50 5.89 12.91
C ILE A 191 9.55 5.51 11.43
N ALA A 192 8.42 5.15 10.81
CA ALA A 192 8.38 4.82 9.39
C ALA A 192 7.01 5.11 8.76
N PHE A 193 7.04 5.43 7.46
CA PHE A 193 5.89 5.48 6.56
C PHE A 193 6.20 4.64 5.32
N VAL A 194 5.27 3.75 4.96
CA VAL A 194 5.41 2.79 3.86
C VAL A 194 4.32 3.02 2.83
N ASP A 195 4.70 3.18 1.57
CA ASP A 195 3.77 3.42 0.46
C ASP A 195 4.37 2.89 -0.84
N ASN A 196 3.56 2.40 -1.76
CA ASN A 196 4.00 1.93 -3.07
C ASN A 196 4.03 3.05 -4.12
N GLU A 197 3.37 4.19 -3.87
CA GLU A 197 3.31 5.29 -4.82
C GLU A 197 4.37 6.35 -4.56
N PRO A 198 5.25 6.64 -5.56
CA PRO A 198 6.29 7.67 -5.45
C PRO A 198 5.77 9.05 -5.09
N SER A 199 4.64 9.45 -5.66
CA SER A 199 4.02 10.76 -5.43
C SER A 199 3.69 10.99 -3.96
N ASN A 200 3.19 9.97 -3.26
CA ASN A 200 2.88 10.03 -1.84
C ASN A 200 4.17 10.22 -1.02
N LEU A 201 5.21 9.44 -1.32
CA LEU A 201 6.51 9.54 -0.64
C LEU A 201 7.20 10.89 -0.88
N ILE A 202 7.10 11.45 -2.10
CA ILE A 202 7.59 12.80 -2.42
C ILE A 202 6.86 13.83 -1.55
N GLY A 203 5.54 13.72 -1.41
CA GLY A 203 4.72 14.60 -0.57
C GLY A 203 5.12 14.58 0.91
N LEU A 204 5.81 13.53 1.37
CA LEU A 204 6.19 13.32 2.77
C LEU A 204 7.68 13.59 3.08
N THR A 205 8.44 14.15 2.15
CA THR A 205 9.86 14.46 2.36
C THR A 205 10.11 15.49 3.47
N PHE A 206 9.08 16.21 3.93
CA PHE A 206 9.14 17.12 5.06
C PHE A 206 9.27 16.42 6.43
N LEU A 207 8.95 15.12 6.52
CA LEU A 207 9.04 14.36 7.77
C LEU A 207 10.48 14.35 8.33
N PRO A 208 10.66 14.21 9.65
CA PRO A 208 11.98 14.12 10.27
C PRO A 208 12.83 13.01 9.63
N LYS A 209 14.17 13.20 9.59
CA LYS A 209 15.08 12.16 9.06
C LYS A 209 15.03 10.85 9.86
N SER A 210 14.59 10.91 11.12
CA SER A 210 14.32 9.74 11.96
C SER A 210 13.07 8.95 11.56
N CYS A 211 12.20 9.52 10.71
CA CYS A 211 11.09 8.79 10.13
C CYS A 211 11.52 8.23 8.78
N LEU A 212 11.64 6.92 8.69
CA LEU A 212 12.04 6.22 7.47
C LEU A 212 10.92 6.30 6.44
N LEU A 213 11.20 6.80 5.24
CA LEU A 213 10.29 6.69 4.10
C LEU A 213 10.64 5.42 3.33
N VAL A 214 9.68 4.53 3.19
CA VAL A 214 9.88 3.21 2.56
C VAL A 214 9.01 3.10 1.31
N HIS A 215 9.65 2.90 0.17
CA HIS A 215 8.94 2.50 -1.03
C HIS A 215 8.66 1.00 -0.97
N ALA A 216 7.40 0.62 -0.88
CA ALA A 216 6.96 -0.75 -1.02
C ALA A 216 7.14 -1.14 -2.49
N ASP A 217 8.30 -1.73 -2.79
CA ASP A 217 8.64 -2.20 -4.13
C ASP A 217 7.86 -3.49 -4.41
N THR A 218 6.58 -3.32 -4.67
CA THR A 218 5.67 -4.37 -5.10
C THR A 218 5.78 -4.57 -6.60
N THR A 219 4.94 -5.37 -7.18
CA THR A 219 4.99 -5.73 -8.60
C THR A 219 4.65 -4.61 -9.57
N TYR A 220 4.16 -3.49 -9.06
CA TYR A 220 3.88 -2.31 -9.89
C TYR A 220 5.14 -1.53 -10.20
N LYS A 221 5.29 -1.13 -11.46
CA LYS A 221 6.37 -0.23 -11.89
C LYS A 221 6.06 1.19 -11.40
N ALA A 222 7.00 1.77 -10.66
CA ALA A 222 6.97 3.18 -10.38
C ALA A 222 7.38 3.96 -11.63
N TYR A 223 6.53 4.88 -12.07
CA TYR A 223 6.83 5.76 -13.22
C TYR A 223 7.56 7.05 -12.83
N GLN A 224 7.75 7.28 -11.54
CA GLN A 224 8.41 8.48 -11.01
C GLN A 224 9.68 8.09 -10.28
N GLU A 225 10.68 8.97 -10.38
CA GLU A 225 11.89 8.82 -9.56
C GLU A 225 11.56 9.00 -8.09
N MET A 226 12.11 8.10 -7.26
CA MET A 226 12.02 8.21 -5.82
C MET A 226 12.91 9.33 -5.30
N PRO A 227 12.48 10.07 -4.24
CA PRO A 227 13.40 10.92 -3.52
C PRO A 227 14.60 10.12 -3.01
N GLU A 228 15.81 10.70 -3.04
CA GLU A 228 17.03 10.06 -2.51
C GLU A 228 16.87 9.55 -1.07
N ARG A 229 15.95 10.16 -0.35
CA ARG A 229 15.64 9.83 1.05
C ARG A 229 14.82 8.56 1.20
N CYS A 230 14.13 8.09 0.17
CA CYS A 230 13.32 6.89 0.26
C CYS A 230 14.17 5.63 0.24
N LEU A 231 13.87 4.72 1.18
CA LEU A 231 14.40 3.38 1.13
C LEU A 231 13.71 2.61 0.00
N GLN A 232 14.51 2.11 -0.92
CA GLN A 232 14.10 1.18 -1.98
C GLN A 232 15.26 0.24 -2.27
N MET A 233 15.01 -0.83 -2.99
CA MET A 233 16.04 -1.84 -3.29
C MET A 233 17.31 -1.26 -3.89
N SER A 234 17.18 -0.27 -4.79
CA SER A 234 18.31 0.35 -5.48
C SER A 234 19.18 1.22 -4.58
N ASN A 235 18.65 1.78 -3.50
CA ASN A 235 19.35 2.71 -2.62
C ASN A 235 19.54 2.19 -1.19
N TYR A 236 19.24 0.92 -0.93
CA TYR A 236 19.39 0.30 0.39
C TYR A 236 20.76 0.58 1.02
N ILE A 237 21.83 0.57 0.23
CA ILE A 237 23.20 0.83 0.70
C ILE A 237 23.32 2.22 1.35
N ASN A 238 22.59 3.21 0.87
CA ASN A 238 22.58 4.57 1.42
C ASN A 238 21.92 4.66 2.79
N TYR A 239 21.02 3.72 3.12
CA TYR A 239 20.33 3.65 4.42
C TYR A 239 20.99 2.71 5.42
N ARG A 240 21.94 1.89 4.99
CA ARG A 240 22.69 1.00 5.87
C ARG A 240 23.30 1.70 7.09
N PRO A 241 23.91 2.89 6.98
CA PRO A 241 24.44 3.60 8.14
C PRO A 241 23.36 4.01 9.15
N LEU A 242 22.11 4.27 8.70
CA LEU A 242 20.99 4.58 9.58
C LEU A 242 20.55 3.32 10.35
N VAL A 243 20.43 2.20 9.66
CA VAL A 243 20.09 0.91 10.27
C VAL A 243 21.18 0.47 11.24
N ASP A 244 22.45 0.53 10.83
CA ASP A 244 23.60 0.15 11.65
C ASP A 244 23.80 1.12 12.85
N ALA A 245 23.46 2.41 12.71
CA ALA A 245 23.51 3.38 13.80
C ALA A 245 22.41 3.18 14.83
N VAL A 246 21.35 2.46 14.48
CA VAL A 246 20.22 2.14 15.36
C VAL A 246 20.39 0.74 15.96
N SER A 247 21.23 -0.16 15.39
CA SER A 247 21.61 -1.45 15.95
C SER A 247 22.78 -1.28 16.93
#